data_e6448600bced00a3657ac9d713735807
#
_entry.id   e6448600bced00a3657ac9d713735807
#
_cell.length_a   1.000
_cell.length_b   1.000
_cell.length_c   1.000
_cell.angle_alpha   90.00
_cell.angle_beta   90.00
_cell.angle_gamma   90.00
#
_symmetry.space_group_name_H-M   'P 1'
#
loop_
_entity.id
_entity.type
_entity.pdbx_description
1 polymer ?
#
loop_
_entity_poly.entity_id
_entity_poly.type
_entity_poly.pdbx_seq_one_letter_code
_entity_poly.pdbx_strand_id
1 'polypeptide(L)'
;KEAAQGYQTNLTGFDYKKGDWKETKDGLYSNAVDKGDCFAFSKTTAKNFVYSTDVTFKRNQGAATLIFRFNNNLDNKECYAVNIDGGSHKCKLWRWQENSDYQLIDEKEVKATDDEKYTLKVVAYDSWISYYVNDTLVASTGDYTLQKDDKGQSTVLTEGSLGLLNWNGEMTFQNTYYTELNDQNTPELKNISVSS
;
A
#
# COMPACT_ATOMS: atom_id res chain seq x y z
N LYS A 1 -3.92 14.06 22.29
CA LYS A 1 -3.76 14.04 20.85
C LYS A 1 -2.73 13.02 20.41
N GLU A 2 -1.52 13.11 20.98
CA GLU A 2 -0.47 12.16 20.64
C GLU A 2 -0.85 10.73 21.02
N ALA A 3 -1.51 10.57 22.13
CA ALA A 3 -1.93 9.25 22.57
C ALA A 3 -2.93 8.61 21.60
N ALA A 4 -3.72 9.42 20.92
CA ALA A 4 -4.73 8.93 20.00
C ALA A 4 -4.15 8.50 18.66
N GLN A 5 -2.88 8.83 18.37
CA GLN A 5 -2.28 8.54 17.08
C GLN A 5 -1.34 7.34 17.09
N GLY A 6 -1.03 6.79 18.26
CA GLY A 6 -0.11 5.68 18.37
C GLY A 6 1.32 6.08 17.98
N TYR A 7 2.18 5.09 17.93
CA TYR A 7 3.58 5.31 17.57
C TYR A 7 3.83 4.92 16.14
N GLN A 8 4.58 5.76 15.42
CA GLN A 8 5.08 5.43 14.10
C GLN A 8 6.24 4.45 14.24
N THR A 9 6.15 3.36 13.51
CA THR A 9 7.23 2.37 13.46
C THR A 9 7.76 2.31 12.04
N ASN A 10 9.03 2.65 11.89
CA ASN A 10 9.68 2.60 10.58
C ASN A 10 9.89 1.15 10.17
N LEU A 11 9.60 0.85 8.92
CA LEU A 11 9.88 -0.45 8.36
C LEU A 11 11.33 -0.51 7.89
N THR A 12 12.04 -1.55 8.31
CA THR A 12 13.43 -1.78 7.95
C THR A 12 13.64 -3.27 7.71
N GLY A 13 14.80 -3.63 7.17
CA GLY A 13 15.15 -5.03 7.00
C GLY A 13 14.29 -5.75 5.99
N PHE A 14 14.04 -5.09 4.86
CA PHE A 14 13.22 -5.69 3.80
C PHE A 14 13.91 -6.89 3.17
N ASP A 15 13.09 -7.84 2.77
CA ASP A 15 13.50 -8.98 1.96
C ASP A 15 13.13 -8.66 0.51
N TYR A 16 14.14 -8.49 -0.33
CA TYR A 16 13.95 -8.08 -1.71
C TYR A 16 13.74 -9.28 -2.62
N LYS A 17 12.73 -9.20 -3.46
CA LYS A 17 12.43 -10.21 -4.47
C LYS A 17 12.36 -9.54 -5.83
N LYS A 18 13.36 -9.83 -6.66
CA LYS A 18 13.46 -9.31 -8.02
C LYS A 18 13.74 -7.80 -8.06
N GLY A 19 14.40 -7.36 -9.13
CA GLY A 19 14.73 -5.96 -9.36
C GLY A 19 15.93 -5.49 -8.56
N ASP A 20 16.28 -4.23 -8.77
CA ASP A 20 17.40 -3.61 -8.07
C ASP A 20 16.87 -2.79 -6.91
N TRP A 21 17.34 -3.10 -5.71
CA TRP A 21 16.98 -2.40 -4.50
C TRP A 21 18.25 -1.99 -3.77
N LYS A 22 18.30 -0.76 -3.30
CA LYS A 22 19.48 -0.26 -2.60
C LYS A 22 19.09 0.77 -1.57
N GLU A 23 19.54 0.57 -0.33
CA GLU A 23 19.42 1.58 0.71
C GLU A 23 20.44 2.67 0.45
N THR A 24 19.96 3.90 0.37
CA THR A 24 20.80 5.07 0.14
C THR A 24 20.54 6.12 1.21
N LYS A 25 21.35 7.17 1.25
CA LYS A 25 21.11 8.29 2.16
C LYS A 25 19.77 8.98 1.89
N ASP A 26 19.24 8.86 0.67
CA ASP A 26 17.98 9.48 0.27
C ASP A 26 16.78 8.56 0.45
N GLY A 27 16.99 7.33 0.92
CA GLY A 27 15.93 6.36 1.11
C GLY A 27 16.20 5.05 0.40
N LEU A 28 15.16 4.28 0.18
CA LEU A 28 15.25 2.99 -0.49
C LEU A 28 15.04 3.19 -1.99
N TYR A 29 16.13 3.11 -2.72
CA TYR A 29 16.12 3.23 -4.18
C TYR A 29 15.69 1.90 -4.81
N SER A 30 14.89 1.99 -5.86
CA SER A 30 14.45 0.80 -6.60
C SER A 30 14.38 1.06 -8.09
N ASN A 31 14.91 0.12 -8.88
CA ASN A 31 14.81 0.14 -10.32
C ASN A 31 14.23 -1.20 -10.80
N ALA A 32 13.04 -1.14 -11.36
CA ALA A 32 12.31 -2.30 -11.89
C ALA A 32 11.98 -2.13 -13.37
N VAL A 33 12.66 -1.22 -14.07
CA VAL A 33 12.37 -0.94 -15.49
C VAL A 33 12.55 -2.22 -16.30
N ASP A 34 11.50 -2.58 -17.04
CA ASP A 34 11.41 -3.80 -17.86
C ASP A 34 11.51 -5.09 -17.07
N LYS A 35 11.23 -5.03 -15.76
CA LYS A 35 11.32 -6.21 -14.88
C LYS A 35 9.97 -6.62 -14.27
N GLY A 36 8.91 -5.84 -14.49
CA GLY A 36 7.60 -6.13 -13.94
C GLY A 36 7.54 -5.89 -12.44
N ASP A 37 6.96 -6.82 -11.70
CA ASP A 37 6.75 -6.69 -10.26
C ASP A 37 8.03 -6.99 -9.49
N CYS A 38 8.52 -6.01 -8.74
CA CYS A 38 9.70 -6.15 -7.90
C CYS A 38 9.34 -5.77 -6.48
N PHE A 39 9.62 -6.67 -5.52
CA PHE A 39 9.08 -6.59 -4.17
C PHE A 39 10.15 -6.31 -3.13
N ALA A 40 9.75 -5.59 -2.09
CA ALA A 40 10.47 -5.49 -0.84
C ALA A 40 9.49 -5.85 0.28
N PHE A 41 9.61 -7.06 0.82
CA PHE A 41 8.70 -7.55 1.84
C PHE A 41 9.23 -7.26 3.22
N SER A 42 8.39 -6.75 4.09
CA SER A 42 8.67 -6.60 5.50
C SER A 42 8.21 -7.86 6.24
N LYS A 43 8.83 -8.13 7.38
CA LYS A 43 8.37 -9.20 8.26
C LYS A 43 7.32 -8.71 9.24
N THR A 44 7.01 -7.44 9.20
CA THR A 44 6.02 -6.83 10.08
C THR A 44 4.63 -7.22 9.64
N THR A 45 3.82 -7.67 10.59
CA THR A 45 2.41 -7.97 10.36
C THR A 45 1.55 -6.95 11.07
N ALA A 46 0.41 -6.64 10.49
CA ALA A 46 -0.52 -5.68 11.07
C ALA A 46 -1.94 -6.03 10.66
N LYS A 47 -2.88 -5.67 11.52
CA LYS A 47 -4.30 -5.92 11.30
C LYS A 47 -5.01 -4.61 10.96
N ASN A 48 -4.99 -3.66 11.88
CA ASN A 48 -5.56 -2.33 11.69
C ASN A 48 -4.46 -1.32 11.85
N PHE A 49 -4.31 -0.42 10.89
CA PHE A 49 -3.10 0.42 10.84
C PHE A 49 -3.27 1.60 9.90
N VAL A 50 -2.36 2.56 10.07
CA VAL A 50 -2.02 3.54 9.03
C VAL A 50 -0.67 3.11 8.49
N TYR A 51 -0.53 3.00 7.18
CA TYR A 51 0.72 2.60 6.52
C TYR A 51 1.04 3.63 5.44
N SER A 52 2.25 4.15 5.44
CA SER A 52 2.59 5.31 4.62
C SER A 52 4.03 5.23 4.12
N THR A 53 4.25 5.78 2.94
CA THR A 53 5.58 6.00 2.39
C THR A 53 5.58 7.24 1.52
N ASP A 54 6.71 7.93 1.49
CA ASP A 54 6.95 8.96 0.49
C ASP A 54 7.63 8.32 -0.70
N VAL A 55 7.22 8.68 -1.90
CA VAL A 55 7.82 8.16 -3.12
C VAL A 55 8.18 9.32 -4.05
N THR A 56 9.36 9.23 -4.63
CA THR A 56 9.81 10.15 -5.68
C THR A 56 10.10 9.32 -6.91
N PHE A 57 9.39 9.59 -7.99
CA PHE A 57 9.62 8.92 -9.27
C PHE A 57 10.79 9.56 -9.98
N LYS A 58 11.73 8.75 -10.42
CA LYS A 58 12.73 9.22 -11.35
C LYS A 58 12.17 9.16 -12.78
N ARG A 59 11.33 8.17 -13.02
CA ARG A 59 10.53 8.06 -14.26
C ARG A 59 9.13 7.63 -13.87
N ASN A 60 8.14 8.37 -14.32
CA ASN A 60 6.75 8.18 -13.93
C ASN A 60 6.00 7.15 -14.78
N GLN A 61 6.70 6.14 -15.30
CA GLN A 61 6.08 5.11 -16.12
C GLN A 61 5.80 3.81 -15.36
N GLY A 62 6.13 3.77 -14.08
CA GLY A 62 5.90 2.61 -13.25
C GLY A 62 4.91 2.89 -12.13
N ALA A 63 4.71 1.91 -11.28
CA ALA A 63 3.76 2.02 -10.18
C ALA A 63 4.46 1.80 -8.84
N ALA A 64 4.30 2.77 -7.93
CA ALA A 64 4.80 2.69 -6.56
C ALA A 64 3.67 2.19 -5.66
N THR A 65 3.91 1.13 -4.91
CA THR A 65 2.83 0.35 -4.30
C THR A 65 3.11 0.06 -2.83
N LEU A 66 2.09 0.26 -2.00
CA LEU A 66 2.03 -0.26 -0.64
C LEU A 66 1.29 -1.59 -0.68
N ILE A 67 1.94 -2.64 -0.17
CA ILE A 67 1.33 -3.96 -0.01
C ILE A 67 0.98 -4.15 1.46
N PHE A 68 -0.23 -4.64 1.72
CA PHE A 68 -0.66 -4.88 3.09
C PHE A 68 -1.56 -6.10 3.17
N ARG A 69 -1.63 -6.68 4.36
CA ARG A 69 -2.36 -7.91 4.65
C ARG A 69 -1.94 -9.05 3.72
N PHE A 70 -0.63 -9.12 3.49
CA PHE A 70 -0.03 -10.14 2.63
C PHE A 70 0.08 -11.48 3.38
N ASN A 71 -0.30 -12.56 2.70
CA ASN A 71 -0.32 -13.91 3.29
C ASN A 71 1.04 -14.59 3.42
N ASN A 72 2.12 -13.94 3.01
CA ASN A 72 3.49 -14.46 3.04
C ASN A 72 3.71 -15.71 2.18
N ASN A 73 2.86 -15.92 1.21
CA ASN A 73 2.99 -17.03 0.27
C ASN A 73 3.38 -16.48 -1.09
N LEU A 74 4.65 -16.67 -1.48
CA LEU A 74 5.18 -16.13 -2.73
C LEU A 74 4.65 -16.85 -3.96
N ASP A 75 4.24 -18.08 -3.79
CA ASP A 75 3.70 -18.87 -4.90
C ASP A 75 2.23 -18.60 -5.14
N ASN A 76 1.54 -18.12 -4.12
CA ASN A 76 0.10 -17.89 -4.17
C ASN A 76 -0.22 -16.64 -3.37
N LYS A 77 0.14 -15.48 -3.93
CA LYS A 77 0.05 -14.23 -3.19
C LYS A 77 -1.38 -13.75 -3.02
N GLU A 78 -1.74 -13.46 -1.77
CA GLU A 78 -2.99 -12.80 -1.42
C GLU A 78 -2.66 -11.56 -0.60
N CYS A 79 -3.16 -10.42 -1.03
CA CYS A 79 -2.92 -9.16 -0.34
C CYS A 79 -3.85 -8.08 -0.90
N TYR A 80 -3.78 -6.92 -0.26
CA TYR A 80 -4.25 -5.68 -0.87
C TYR A 80 -3.05 -4.86 -1.30
N ALA A 81 -3.24 -4.06 -2.34
CA ALA A 81 -2.21 -3.17 -2.85
C ALA A 81 -2.82 -1.83 -3.21
N VAL A 82 -2.19 -0.76 -2.73
CA VAL A 82 -2.58 0.61 -3.11
C VAL A 82 -1.38 1.21 -3.81
N ASN A 83 -1.58 1.73 -5.02
CA ASN A 83 -0.46 2.28 -5.78
C ASN A 83 -0.77 3.61 -6.44
N ILE A 84 0.31 4.35 -6.73
CA ILE A 84 0.30 5.45 -7.69
C ILE A 84 0.93 4.88 -8.96
N ASP A 85 0.15 4.80 -10.02
CA ASP A 85 0.62 4.38 -11.33
C ASP A 85 0.98 5.63 -12.12
N GLY A 86 2.29 5.88 -12.23
CA GLY A 86 2.79 7.07 -12.92
C GLY A 86 2.51 7.05 -14.41
N GLY A 87 2.44 5.87 -15.01
CA GLY A 87 2.16 5.74 -16.43
C GLY A 87 0.74 6.12 -16.80
N SER A 88 -0.24 5.67 -16.02
CA SER A 88 -1.65 5.99 -16.28
C SER A 88 -2.15 7.20 -15.50
N HIS A 89 -1.35 7.76 -14.60
CA HIS A 89 -1.73 8.87 -13.71
C HIS A 89 -2.97 8.54 -12.89
N LYS A 90 -2.94 7.36 -12.25
CA LYS A 90 -4.03 6.90 -11.40
C LYS A 90 -3.51 6.36 -10.09
N CYS A 91 -4.32 6.51 -9.06
CA CYS A 91 -4.13 5.83 -7.79
C CYS A 91 -5.14 4.70 -7.74
N LYS A 92 -4.68 3.50 -7.45
CA LYS A 92 -5.49 2.29 -7.59
C LYS A 92 -5.44 1.46 -6.34
N LEU A 93 -6.58 0.83 -6.01
CA LEU A 93 -6.67 -0.18 -4.96
C LEU A 93 -6.93 -1.53 -5.62
N TRP A 94 -6.07 -2.49 -5.31
CA TRP A 94 -6.11 -3.85 -5.87
C TRP A 94 -6.33 -4.87 -4.76
N ARG A 95 -6.97 -5.95 -5.12
CA ARG A 95 -7.03 -7.19 -4.32
C ARG A 95 -6.37 -8.31 -5.14
N TRP A 96 -5.29 -8.86 -4.60
CA TRP A 96 -4.61 -9.99 -5.23
C TRP A 96 -5.12 -11.27 -4.58
N GLN A 97 -5.50 -12.24 -5.40
CA GLN A 97 -6.03 -13.52 -4.96
C GLN A 97 -5.19 -14.66 -5.49
N GLU A 98 -5.55 -15.87 -5.08
CA GLU A 98 -4.88 -17.08 -5.54
C GLU A 98 -4.75 -17.10 -7.06
N ASN A 99 -3.67 -17.72 -7.53
CA ASN A 99 -3.38 -17.92 -8.96
C ASN A 99 -3.23 -16.59 -9.71
N SER A 100 -2.73 -15.56 -9.00
CA SER A 100 -2.45 -14.25 -9.61
C SER A 100 -3.68 -13.61 -10.22
N ASP A 101 -4.84 -13.83 -9.63
CA ASP A 101 -6.06 -13.14 -10.02
C ASP A 101 -6.06 -11.76 -9.36
N TYR A 102 -5.75 -10.74 -10.13
CA TYR A 102 -5.64 -9.37 -9.64
C TYR A 102 -6.93 -8.64 -9.95
N GLN A 103 -7.65 -8.25 -8.90
CA GLN A 103 -8.90 -7.52 -9.05
C GLN A 103 -8.67 -6.05 -8.74
N LEU A 104 -9.01 -5.20 -9.68
CA LEU A 104 -9.04 -3.76 -9.47
C LEU A 104 -10.33 -3.43 -8.71
N ILE A 105 -10.18 -2.89 -7.51
CA ILE A 105 -11.34 -2.54 -6.67
C ILE A 105 -11.78 -1.12 -6.96
N ASP A 106 -10.83 -0.20 -7.07
CA ASP A 106 -11.14 1.22 -7.25
C ASP A 106 -9.94 1.93 -7.88
N GLU A 107 -10.22 3.01 -8.60
CA GLU A 107 -9.18 3.87 -9.15
C GLU A 107 -9.67 5.31 -9.28
N LYS A 108 -8.75 6.24 -9.10
CA LYS A 108 -9.01 7.67 -9.27
C LYS A 108 -7.82 8.30 -9.98
N GLU A 109 -8.07 9.37 -10.71
CA GLU A 109 -6.98 10.09 -11.36
C GLU A 109 -6.13 10.81 -10.33
N VAL A 110 -4.82 10.60 -10.42
CA VAL A 110 -3.81 11.29 -9.60
C VAL A 110 -2.62 11.54 -10.51
N LYS A 111 -2.42 12.77 -10.91
CA LYS A 111 -1.31 13.09 -11.80
C LYS A 111 0.01 12.96 -11.07
N ALA A 112 0.90 12.12 -11.59
CA ALA A 112 2.25 11.98 -11.07
C ALA A 112 3.24 12.65 -12.02
N THR A 113 4.28 13.25 -11.46
CA THR A 113 5.31 13.97 -12.20
C THR A 113 6.68 13.49 -11.74
N ASP A 114 7.63 13.38 -12.66
CA ASP A 114 8.99 12.98 -12.32
C ASP A 114 9.61 13.97 -11.35
N ASP A 115 10.46 13.46 -10.47
CA ASP A 115 11.21 14.22 -9.47
C ASP A 115 10.37 14.93 -8.43
N GLU A 116 9.06 14.72 -8.42
CA GLU A 116 8.18 15.20 -7.37
C GLU A 116 7.94 14.11 -6.33
N LYS A 117 7.86 14.52 -5.07
CA LYS A 117 7.61 13.61 -3.97
C LYS A 117 6.12 13.52 -3.69
N TYR A 118 5.62 12.30 -3.57
CA TYR A 118 4.23 12.03 -3.21
C TYR A 118 4.22 11.19 -1.94
N THR A 119 3.31 11.52 -1.02
CA THR A 119 3.06 10.66 0.13
C THR A 119 1.87 9.77 -0.20
N LEU A 120 2.12 8.47 -0.22
CA LEU A 120 1.09 7.46 -0.42
C LEU A 120 0.77 6.85 0.94
N LYS A 121 -0.50 6.87 1.31
CA LYS A 121 -0.93 6.41 2.63
C LYS A 121 -2.20 5.59 2.53
N VAL A 122 -2.26 4.53 3.32
CA VAL A 122 -3.47 3.73 3.47
C VAL A 122 -3.84 3.64 4.94
N VAL A 123 -5.13 3.71 5.21
CA VAL A 123 -5.71 3.44 6.52
C VAL A 123 -6.59 2.21 6.38
N ALA A 124 -6.24 1.14 7.08
CA ALA A 124 -7.02 -0.09 7.07
C ALA A 124 -7.58 -0.33 8.47
N TYR A 125 -8.89 -0.46 8.56
CA TYR A 125 -9.56 -0.73 9.82
C TYR A 125 -10.71 -1.70 9.56
N ASP A 126 -10.59 -2.92 10.09
CA ASP A 126 -11.50 -4.02 9.80
C ASP A 126 -11.66 -4.17 8.27
N SER A 127 -12.85 -3.99 7.73
CA SER A 127 -13.08 -4.08 6.28
C SER A 127 -12.98 -2.73 5.57
N TRP A 128 -12.71 -1.64 6.31
CA TRP A 128 -12.57 -0.31 5.71
C TRP A 128 -11.14 -0.09 5.21
N ILE A 129 -11.00 0.41 3.99
CA ILE A 129 -9.71 0.87 3.47
C ILE A 129 -9.92 2.24 2.87
N SER A 130 -9.16 3.20 3.39
CA SER A 130 -9.12 4.55 2.86
C SER A 130 -7.71 4.83 2.41
N TYR A 131 -7.52 5.48 1.28
CA TYR A 131 -6.18 5.76 0.80
C TYR A 131 -6.06 7.20 0.33
N TYR A 132 -4.86 7.72 0.48
CA TYR A 132 -4.57 9.15 0.38
C TYR A 132 -3.31 9.36 -0.43
N VAL A 133 -3.30 10.48 -1.18
CA VAL A 133 -2.08 11.00 -1.80
C VAL A 133 -1.89 12.42 -1.30
N ASN A 134 -0.72 12.69 -0.72
CA ASN A 134 -0.38 14.00 -0.14
C ASN A 134 -1.45 14.46 0.86
N ASP A 135 -1.89 13.52 1.72
CA ASP A 135 -2.89 13.74 2.76
C ASP A 135 -4.28 14.12 2.24
N THR A 136 -4.50 14.04 0.95
CA THR A 136 -5.83 14.19 0.37
C THR A 136 -6.46 12.82 0.16
N LEU A 137 -7.66 12.63 0.69
CA LEU A 137 -8.38 11.37 0.52
C LEU A 137 -8.65 11.13 -0.97
N VAL A 138 -8.16 9.99 -1.47
CA VAL A 138 -8.42 9.57 -2.85
C VAL A 138 -9.72 8.79 -2.92
N ALA A 139 -9.86 7.80 -2.05
CA ALA A 139 -11.08 7.01 -1.99
C ALA A 139 -11.17 6.28 -0.64
N SER A 140 -12.37 5.88 -0.31
CA SER A 140 -12.64 5.09 0.88
C SER A 140 -13.65 4.01 0.49
N THR A 141 -13.30 2.76 0.76
CA THR A 141 -14.14 1.62 0.43
C THR A 141 -14.52 0.92 1.72
N GLY A 142 -15.80 0.95 2.03
CA GLY A 142 -16.28 0.48 3.32
C GLY A 142 -16.69 -0.96 3.36
N ASP A 143 -16.92 -1.58 2.24
CA ASP A 143 -17.53 -2.89 2.26
C ASP A 143 -16.91 -3.83 1.24
N TYR A 144 -16.12 -4.76 1.76
CA TYR A 144 -15.54 -5.82 0.95
C TYR A 144 -16.41 -7.07 0.88
N THR A 145 -17.60 -7.01 1.43
CA THR A 145 -18.53 -8.14 1.33
C THR A 145 -18.90 -8.44 -0.11
N LEU A 146 -18.67 -7.45 -1.00
CA LEU A 146 -18.84 -7.67 -2.42
C LEU A 146 -17.82 -8.64 -2.99
N GLN A 147 -16.68 -8.80 -2.31
CA GLN A 147 -15.66 -9.75 -2.71
C GLN A 147 -15.98 -11.09 -2.06
N LYS A 148 -16.70 -11.90 -2.76
CA LYS A 148 -17.13 -13.21 -2.28
C LYS A 148 -16.63 -14.29 -3.23
N ASP A 149 -16.36 -15.46 -2.67
CA ASP A 149 -16.01 -16.62 -3.46
C ASP A 149 -17.28 -17.24 -4.07
N ASP A 150 -17.10 -18.34 -4.81
CA ASP A 150 -18.21 -19.02 -5.47
C ASP A 150 -19.27 -19.52 -4.51
N LYS A 151 -18.91 -19.68 -3.24
CA LYS A 151 -19.81 -20.15 -2.20
C LYS A 151 -20.46 -19.00 -1.44
N GLY A 152 -20.22 -17.77 -1.85
CA GLY A 152 -20.77 -16.59 -1.20
C GLY A 152 -20.08 -16.20 0.09
N GLN A 153 -18.89 -16.75 0.38
CA GLN A 153 -18.13 -16.41 1.57
C GLN A 153 -17.22 -15.23 1.29
N SER A 154 -17.07 -14.35 2.29
CA SER A 154 -16.21 -13.19 2.16
C SER A 154 -14.77 -13.60 1.95
N THR A 155 -14.09 -12.95 0.98
CA THR A 155 -12.68 -13.11 0.73
C THR A 155 -11.86 -11.99 1.35
N VAL A 156 -12.46 -11.19 2.21
CA VAL A 156 -11.77 -10.06 2.84
C VAL A 156 -10.60 -10.56 3.67
N LEU A 157 -9.44 -9.95 3.45
CA LEU A 157 -8.26 -10.21 4.28
C LEU A 157 -8.32 -9.29 5.49
N THR A 158 -7.97 -9.84 6.67
CA THR A 158 -8.08 -9.10 7.93
C THR A 158 -6.73 -8.75 8.54
N GLU A 159 -5.67 -9.43 8.15
CA GLU A 159 -4.33 -9.17 8.68
C GLU A 159 -3.29 -9.80 7.78
N GLY A 160 -2.04 -9.40 7.94
CA GLY A 160 -0.92 -9.95 7.18
C GLY A 160 0.26 -9.01 7.18
N SER A 161 1.24 -9.33 6.35
CA SER A 161 2.48 -8.57 6.29
C SER A 161 2.35 -7.33 5.44
N LEU A 162 3.26 -6.39 5.70
CA LEU A 162 3.41 -5.15 4.94
C LEU A 162 4.58 -5.27 3.97
N GLY A 163 4.51 -4.54 2.88
CA GLY A 163 5.61 -4.53 1.91
C GLY A 163 5.50 -3.36 0.95
N LEU A 164 6.48 -3.30 0.06
CA LEU A 164 6.53 -2.35 -1.04
C LEU A 164 6.63 -3.12 -2.35
N LEU A 165 6.11 -2.52 -3.39
CA LEU A 165 6.22 -3.08 -4.73
C LEU A 165 6.54 -1.95 -5.70
N ASN A 166 7.53 -2.17 -6.54
CA ASN A 166 7.83 -1.33 -7.68
C ASN A 166 7.49 -2.11 -8.95
N TRP A 167 6.47 -1.66 -9.67
CA TRP A 167 6.14 -2.25 -10.95
C TRP A 167 6.76 -1.37 -12.04
N ASN A 168 7.76 -1.91 -12.69
CA ASN A 168 8.30 -1.40 -13.96
C ASN A 168 8.83 0.03 -13.92
N GLY A 169 9.10 0.61 -12.75
CA GLY A 169 9.52 1.99 -12.62
C GLY A 169 10.91 2.15 -12.01
N GLU A 170 11.31 3.40 -11.90
CA GLU A 170 12.50 3.79 -11.14
C GLU A 170 12.11 4.86 -10.15
N MET A 171 12.37 4.62 -8.86
CA MET A 171 11.87 5.48 -7.80
C MET A 171 12.66 5.32 -6.51
N THR A 172 12.44 6.24 -5.57
CA THR A 172 12.99 6.15 -4.23
C THR A 172 11.84 6.23 -3.23
N PHE A 173 11.84 5.30 -2.27
CA PHE A 173 10.90 5.30 -1.16
C PHE A 173 11.58 5.88 0.07
N GLN A 174 10.89 6.75 0.80
CA GLN A 174 11.38 7.37 2.03
C GLN A 174 10.30 7.32 3.09
N ASN A 175 10.70 7.39 4.35
CA ASN A 175 9.75 7.52 5.45
C ASN A 175 8.65 6.46 5.40
N THR A 176 9.06 5.21 5.23
CA THR A 176 8.14 4.09 5.19
C THR A 176 7.86 3.64 6.62
N TYR A 177 6.62 3.85 7.06
CA TYR A 177 6.27 3.56 8.45
C TYR A 177 4.83 3.10 8.56
N TYR A 178 4.51 2.48 9.69
CA TYR A 178 3.13 2.16 10.03
C TYR A 178 2.83 2.55 11.47
N THR A 179 1.56 2.74 11.76
CA THR A 179 1.05 3.01 13.10
C THR A 179 -0.11 2.06 13.33
N GLU A 180 -0.04 1.25 14.38
CA GLU A 180 -1.16 0.37 14.71
C GLU A 180 -2.34 1.17 15.25
N LEU A 181 -3.52 0.77 14.84
CA LEU A 181 -4.77 1.34 15.32
C LEU A 181 -5.35 0.44 16.40
N ASN A 182 -5.84 1.06 17.47
CA ASN A 182 -6.48 0.37 18.59
C ASN A 182 -7.67 1.18 19.06
N ASP A 183 -8.31 0.74 20.14
CA ASP A 183 -9.51 1.39 20.65
C ASP A 183 -9.30 2.82 21.11
N GLN A 184 -8.07 3.19 21.43
CA GLN A 184 -7.76 4.55 21.90
C GLN A 184 -7.59 5.55 20.77
N ASN A 185 -6.98 5.12 19.67
CA ASN A 185 -6.67 6.05 18.57
C ASN A 185 -7.62 5.92 17.37
N THR A 186 -8.44 4.89 17.33
CA THR A 186 -9.31 4.57 16.21
C THR A 186 -10.43 5.58 15.94
N PRO A 187 -11.15 6.11 16.92
CA PRO A 187 -12.31 6.95 16.63
C PRO A 187 -12.00 8.14 15.73
N GLU A 188 -10.85 8.78 15.94
CA GLU A 188 -10.44 9.93 15.13
C GLU A 188 -10.19 9.53 13.67
N LEU A 189 -9.52 8.39 13.49
CA LEU A 189 -9.20 7.92 12.15
C LEU A 189 -10.40 7.31 11.43
N LYS A 190 -11.34 6.76 12.15
CA LYS A 190 -12.60 6.29 11.57
C LYS A 190 -13.40 7.43 10.94
N ASN A 191 -13.43 8.56 11.60
CA ASN A 191 -14.14 9.71 11.06
C ASN A 191 -13.52 10.17 9.75
N ILE A 192 -12.20 10.14 9.65
CA ILE A 192 -11.51 10.45 8.41
C ILE A 192 -11.86 9.44 7.32
N SER A 193 -11.93 8.15 7.68
CA SER A 193 -12.21 7.08 6.73
C SER A 193 -13.63 7.12 6.19
N VAL A 194 -14.58 7.61 6.97
CA VAL A 194 -16.00 7.62 6.59
C VAL A 194 -16.38 8.87 5.82
N SER A 195 -15.62 9.92 5.93
CA SER A 195 -15.92 11.21 5.30
C SER A 195 -15.42 11.26 3.86
N SER A 196 -15.81 10.35 3.03
CA SER A 196 -15.34 10.31 1.64
C SER A 196 -16.28 11.05 0.68
#